data_5b947d60cab034a3d3e55a6cf28d8a7a
#
_entry.id   5b947d60cab034a3d3e55a6cf28d8a7a
#
_cell.length_a   1.000
_cell.length_b   1.000
_cell.length_c   1.000
_cell.angle_alpha   90.00
_cell.angle_beta   90.00
_cell.angle_gamma   90.00
#
_symmetry.space_group_name_H-M   'P 1'
#
loop_
_entity.id
_entity.type
_entity.pdbx_description
1 polymer ?
#
loop_
_entity_poly.entity_id
_entity_poly.type
_entity_poly.pdbx_seq_one_letter_code
_entity_poly.pdbx_strand_id
1 'polypeptide(L)'
;MTGGRRLASRRPPATLLAPATLAALVALLPLGYLVVRALSDGVGGFVDVVARDRTLALVGRSLLLAGVTTAGCLVLGVGLAYLLTRTTFPGRQLVRVLATLPLAIPSYVAAFAWLAAFPRFDGFPASALVLTLCCYPYVLLPVAAALTRTDPATEEVARSLGRNRWQTFRLVTVPEIRPAAAAGALLVALYVLSDFGAVAILRYDVFTRVIYTSYRSSFDPTPAAVLGTLLVALTVLIVWGEHRTRGRAGHSRLGTGSARRHPLVPLRRWTGPAVGAVAAVLSAALLFPLGSLAYWTARGASRQLDVGELVGAGTSTLLVAALGAVVTTALAVPVGVIAARYRGRLGALVEQASYAGHALPGIVVALSLVFFGVRYAYPIYQRTPLLVLAYVVLFLPLAVGAVRSSVAQAPPVLEDVARSLGRTPLGALRDVTLHVAGPGVAAGAALVFLTCMKELPATLLLRPTGMDTLATELWGATEVGEYGRAAPYAALLVLLAALPAVLLGWRRDQLDDGGAT
;
A
#
# COMPACT_ATOMS: atom_id res chain seq x y z
N MET A 1 16.92 12.01 -39.14
CA MET A 1 16.01 13.10 -39.55
C MET A 1 14.67 12.90 -38.84
N THR A 2 14.47 13.69 -37.95
CA THR A 2 13.59 13.81 -36.80
C THR A 2 12.23 14.32 -37.23
N GLY A 3 11.29 13.43 -37.37
CA GLY A 3 9.89 13.77 -37.49
C GLY A 3 9.15 13.50 -36.17
N GLY A 4 9.50 14.26 -35.13
CA GLY A 4 8.68 14.30 -33.89
C GLY A 4 7.32 14.89 -34.19
N ARG A 5 6.38 14.09 -34.74
CA ARG A 5 4.98 14.48 -34.84
C ARG A 5 4.51 14.83 -33.43
N ARG A 6 4.34 16.15 -33.18
CA ARG A 6 3.58 16.66 -32.05
C ARG A 6 2.22 15.94 -32.07
N LEU A 7 2.03 14.99 -31.16
CA LEU A 7 0.73 14.42 -30.87
C LEU A 7 -0.15 15.60 -30.46
N ALA A 8 -0.95 16.11 -31.42
CA ALA A 8 -1.91 17.17 -31.18
C ALA A 8 -2.74 16.73 -29.96
N SER A 9 -3.08 17.69 -29.11
CA SER A 9 -3.91 17.49 -27.91
C SER A 9 -5.32 17.07 -28.33
N ARG A 10 -5.48 15.79 -28.69
CA ARG A 10 -6.80 15.23 -29.00
C ARG A 10 -7.58 15.20 -27.69
N ARG A 11 -8.76 15.83 -27.67
CA ARG A 11 -9.70 15.71 -26.54
C ARG A 11 -10.11 14.24 -26.39
N PRO A 12 -10.16 13.71 -25.17
CA PRO A 12 -10.66 12.35 -24.96
C PRO A 12 -12.12 12.25 -25.42
N PRO A 13 -12.55 11.13 -26.01
CA PRO A 13 -13.93 10.93 -26.41
C PRO A 13 -14.83 10.93 -25.17
N ALA A 14 -16.07 11.42 -25.32
CA ALA A 14 -17.03 11.50 -24.22
C ALA A 14 -17.30 10.13 -23.55
N THR A 15 -17.22 9.05 -24.33
CA THR A 15 -17.36 7.66 -23.85
C THR A 15 -16.28 7.22 -22.84
N LEU A 16 -15.12 7.85 -22.87
CA LEU A 16 -14.07 7.64 -21.85
C LEU A 16 -14.12 8.73 -20.77
N LEU A 17 -14.45 9.96 -21.15
CA LEU A 17 -14.42 11.09 -20.22
C LEU A 17 -15.53 10.98 -19.17
N ALA A 18 -16.75 10.58 -19.55
CA ALA A 18 -17.87 10.46 -18.61
C ALA A 18 -17.62 9.46 -17.48
N PRO A 19 -17.24 8.18 -17.74
CA PRO A 19 -16.93 7.26 -16.67
C PRO A 19 -15.65 7.63 -15.89
N ALA A 20 -14.67 8.30 -16.51
CA ALA A 20 -13.49 8.77 -15.81
C ALA A 20 -13.80 9.94 -14.86
N THR A 21 -14.68 10.87 -15.26
CA THR A 21 -15.14 11.94 -14.35
C THR A 21 -15.99 11.38 -13.22
N LEU A 22 -16.83 10.39 -13.50
CA LEU A 22 -17.59 9.68 -12.44
C LEU A 22 -16.64 9.05 -11.42
N ALA A 23 -15.60 8.34 -11.88
CA ALA A 23 -14.60 7.75 -11.00
C ALA A 23 -13.88 8.80 -10.14
N ALA A 24 -13.52 9.95 -10.74
CA ALA A 24 -12.90 11.07 -10.02
C ALA A 24 -13.84 11.69 -8.98
N LEU A 25 -15.12 11.88 -9.31
CA LEU A 25 -16.12 12.38 -8.38
C LEU A 25 -16.34 11.44 -7.21
N VAL A 26 -16.41 10.13 -7.49
CA VAL A 26 -16.49 9.09 -6.45
C VAL A 26 -15.28 9.13 -5.52
N ALA A 27 -14.07 9.30 -6.06
CA ALA A 27 -12.85 9.41 -5.26
C ALA A 27 -12.82 10.66 -4.36
N LEU A 28 -13.41 11.77 -4.81
CA LEU A 28 -13.46 13.04 -4.06
C LEU A 28 -14.61 13.10 -3.04
N LEU A 29 -15.64 12.26 -3.19
CA LEU A 29 -16.85 12.30 -2.35
C LEU A 29 -16.55 12.22 -0.85
N PRO A 30 -15.72 11.26 -0.35
CA PRO A 30 -15.43 11.19 1.08
C PRO A 30 -14.68 12.41 1.60
N LEU A 31 -13.74 12.95 0.82
CA LEU A 31 -12.99 14.14 1.20
C LEU A 31 -13.92 15.37 1.30
N GLY A 32 -14.75 15.59 0.27
CA GLY A 32 -15.71 16.70 0.27
C GLY A 32 -16.69 16.62 1.43
N TYR A 33 -17.24 15.44 1.67
CA TYR A 33 -18.20 15.23 2.76
C TYR A 33 -17.54 15.36 4.15
N LEU A 34 -16.31 14.87 4.30
CA LEU A 34 -15.55 15.01 5.55
C LEU A 34 -15.38 16.49 5.94
N VAL A 35 -14.99 17.34 4.97
CA VAL A 35 -14.81 18.78 5.19
C VAL A 35 -16.16 19.45 5.55
N VAL A 36 -17.23 19.12 4.83
CA VAL A 36 -18.57 19.63 5.13
C VAL A 36 -18.99 19.26 6.56
N ARG A 37 -18.74 18.00 6.96
CA ARG A 37 -19.08 17.52 8.32
C ARG A 37 -18.20 18.14 9.39
N ALA A 38 -16.90 18.29 9.14
CA ALA A 38 -15.98 18.92 10.09
C ALA A 38 -16.32 20.40 10.37
N LEU A 39 -16.95 21.07 9.41
CA LEU A 39 -17.35 22.48 9.51
C LEU A 39 -18.83 22.67 9.90
N SER A 40 -19.56 21.60 10.24
CA SER A 40 -21.00 21.68 10.57
C SER A 40 -21.29 22.57 11.76
N ASP A 41 -20.39 22.64 12.73
CA ASP A 41 -20.50 23.48 13.93
C ASP A 41 -19.80 24.84 13.74
N GLY A 42 -19.50 25.20 12.48
CA GLY A 42 -18.78 26.42 12.12
C GLY A 42 -17.27 26.34 12.33
N VAL A 43 -16.58 27.40 11.92
CA VAL A 43 -15.12 27.48 12.06
C VAL A 43 -14.68 27.52 13.53
N GLY A 44 -15.50 28.12 14.42
CA GLY A 44 -15.23 28.15 15.87
C GLY A 44 -15.15 26.76 16.44
N GLY A 45 -16.18 25.91 16.22
CA GLY A 45 -16.20 24.52 16.70
C GLY A 45 -15.04 23.68 16.15
N PHE A 46 -14.66 23.91 14.87
CA PHE A 46 -13.48 23.27 14.30
C PHE A 46 -12.20 23.67 15.06
N VAL A 47 -11.96 24.96 15.27
CA VAL A 47 -10.79 25.50 15.98
C VAL A 47 -10.74 24.98 17.43
N ASP A 48 -11.88 24.94 18.12
CA ASP A 48 -11.97 24.44 19.49
C ASP A 48 -11.51 22.97 19.62
N VAL A 49 -11.86 22.11 18.66
CA VAL A 49 -11.41 20.71 18.64
C VAL A 49 -9.92 20.63 18.32
N VAL A 50 -9.42 21.44 17.38
CA VAL A 50 -8.00 21.46 16.97
C VAL A 50 -7.10 21.96 18.10
N ALA A 51 -7.52 23.00 18.81
CA ALA A 51 -6.75 23.64 19.87
C ALA A 51 -6.70 22.83 21.19
N ARG A 52 -7.45 21.75 21.31
CA ARG A 52 -7.40 20.90 22.53
C ARG A 52 -6.04 20.27 22.70
N ASP A 53 -5.50 20.30 23.91
CA ASP A 53 -4.24 19.64 24.27
C ASP A 53 -4.18 18.18 23.86
N ARG A 54 -5.33 17.48 23.97
CA ARG A 54 -5.47 16.09 23.56
C ARG A 54 -5.24 15.92 22.04
N THR A 55 -5.72 16.85 21.22
CA THR A 55 -5.53 16.82 19.76
C THR A 55 -4.08 17.08 19.40
N LEU A 56 -3.42 18.06 20.04
CA LEU A 56 -2.00 18.33 19.85
C LEU A 56 -1.14 17.13 20.27
N ALA A 57 -1.49 16.48 21.38
CA ALA A 57 -0.82 15.25 21.81
C ALA A 57 -0.98 14.11 20.79
N LEU A 58 -2.14 13.98 20.13
CA LEU A 58 -2.37 13.00 19.07
C LEU A 58 -1.50 13.27 17.84
N VAL A 59 -1.34 14.54 17.44
CA VAL A 59 -0.39 14.92 16.36
C VAL A 59 1.01 14.44 16.72
N GLY A 60 1.48 14.78 17.93
CA GLY A 60 2.81 14.38 18.40
C GLY A 60 3.01 12.86 18.42
N ARG A 61 2.04 12.11 18.97
CA ARG A 61 2.11 10.64 19.06
C ARG A 61 2.09 9.99 17.67
N SER A 62 1.26 10.47 16.75
CA SER A 62 1.17 9.94 15.39
C SER A 62 2.45 10.22 14.59
N LEU A 63 3.00 11.43 14.70
CA LEU A 63 4.28 11.79 14.06
C LEU A 63 5.46 11.02 14.66
N LEU A 64 5.49 10.84 15.99
CA LEU A 64 6.52 10.07 16.66
C LEU A 64 6.51 8.61 16.19
N LEU A 65 5.32 7.99 16.14
CA LEU A 65 5.19 6.61 15.65
C LEU A 65 5.63 6.51 14.19
N ALA A 66 5.15 7.40 13.32
CA ALA A 66 5.53 7.43 11.91
C ALA A 66 7.04 7.64 11.74
N GLY A 67 7.65 8.57 12.50
CA GLY A 67 9.07 8.88 12.44
C GLY A 67 9.94 7.71 12.90
N VAL A 68 9.65 7.12 14.07
CA VAL A 68 10.42 6.00 14.62
C VAL A 68 10.30 4.76 13.72
N THR A 69 9.09 4.42 13.29
CA THR A 69 8.86 3.28 12.38
C THR A 69 9.59 3.50 11.04
N THR A 70 9.50 4.70 10.47
CA THR A 70 10.20 5.02 9.22
C THR A 70 11.71 4.91 9.37
N ALA A 71 12.27 5.42 10.46
CA ALA A 71 13.71 5.29 10.76
C ALA A 71 14.12 3.82 10.89
N GLY A 72 13.35 3.01 11.62
CA GLY A 72 13.57 1.57 11.75
C GLY A 72 13.51 0.86 10.39
N CYS A 73 12.51 1.18 9.57
CA CYS A 73 12.38 0.63 8.21
C CYS A 73 13.53 1.05 7.28
N LEU A 74 14.03 2.28 7.41
CA LEU A 74 15.21 2.73 6.67
C LEU A 74 16.46 1.93 7.06
N VAL A 75 16.68 1.73 8.35
CA VAL A 75 17.83 0.94 8.84
C VAL A 75 17.75 -0.51 8.36
N LEU A 76 16.60 -1.18 8.59
CA LEU A 76 16.42 -2.57 8.18
C LEU A 76 16.36 -2.72 6.65
N GLY A 77 15.59 -1.88 5.97
CA GLY A 77 15.37 -1.98 4.52
C GLY A 77 16.63 -1.69 3.72
N VAL A 78 17.38 -0.61 4.05
CA VAL A 78 18.66 -0.31 3.38
C VAL A 78 19.71 -1.34 3.72
N GLY A 79 19.81 -1.75 5.00
CA GLY A 79 20.76 -2.78 5.44
C GLY A 79 20.55 -4.11 4.73
N LEU A 80 19.32 -4.62 4.70
CA LEU A 80 18.97 -5.86 4.00
C LEU A 80 19.16 -5.71 2.48
N ALA A 81 18.76 -4.59 1.88
CA ALA A 81 18.97 -4.34 0.46
C ALA A 81 20.46 -4.41 0.09
N TYR A 82 21.32 -3.78 0.87
CA TYR A 82 22.78 -3.83 0.66
C TYR A 82 23.34 -5.25 0.84
N LEU A 83 22.98 -5.93 1.93
CA LEU A 83 23.44 -7.30 2.19
C LEU A 83 23.06 -8.26 1.05
N LEU A 84 21.82 -8.19 0.57
CA LEU A 84 21.30 -9.13 -0.41
C LEU A 84 21.70 -8.80 -1.86
N THR A 85 22.07 -7.55 -2.16
CA THR A 85 22.45 -7.15 -3.53
C THR A 85 23.95 -7.01 -3.75
N ARG A 86 24.70 -6.61 -2.70
CA ARG A 86 26.10 -6.19 -2.82
C ARG A 86 27.10 -7.14 -2.16
N THR A 87 26.62 -8.16 -1.42
CA THR A 87 27.54 -9.05 -0.69
C THR A 87 27.37 -10.53 -1.07
N THR A 88 28.37 -11.34 -0.69
CA THR A 88 28.34 -12.80 -0.86
C THR A 88 27.51 -13.46 0.26
N PHE A 89 26.29 -12.96 0.51
CA PHE A 89 25.40 -13.51 1.53
C PHE A 89 24.91 -14.91 1.13
N PRO A 90 25.01 -15.94 2.00
CA PRO A 90 24.57 -17.31 1.67
C PRO A 90 23.05 -17.34 1.52
N GLY A 91 22.55 -18.05 0.48
CA GLY A 91 21.11 -18.20 0.23
C GLY A 91 20.37 -16.90 -0.10
N ARG A 92 21.07 -15.88 -0.62
CA ARG A 92 20.54 -14.53 -0.88
C ARG A 92 19.23 -14.50 -1.68
N GLN A 93 19.02 -15.46 -2.62
CA GLN A 93 17.77 -15.51 -3.41
C GLN A 93 16.58 -15.90 -2.53
N LEU A 94 16.70 -16.97 -1.76
CA LEU A 94 15.68 -17.39 -0.80
C LEU A 94 15.40 -16.29 0.23
N VAL A 95 16.45 -15.71 0.81
CA VAL A 95 16.31 -14.64 1.80
C VAL A 95 15.64 -13.41 1.20
N ARG A 96 15.89 -13.07 -0.06
CA ARG A 96 15.21 -11.96 -0.74
C ARG A 96 13.69 -12.20 -0.81
N VAL A 97 13.26 -13.41 -1.16
CA VAL A 97 11.84 -13.78 -1.17
C VAL A 97 11.27 -13.69 0.25
N LEU A 98 11.91 -14.36 1.22
CA LEU A 98 11.45 -14.36 2.61
C LEU A 98 11.37 -12.95 3.21
N ALA A 99 12.32 -12.08 2.87
CA ALA A 99 12.35 -10.70 3.37
C ALA A 99 11.21 -9.81 2.79
N THR A 100 10.52 -10.24 1.75
CA THR A 100 9.35 -9.52 1.19
C THR A 100 8.02 -10.07 1.69
N LEU A 101 8.00 -11.31 2.23
CA LEU A 101 6.76 -11.95 2.69
C LEU A 101 6.02 -11.22 3.83
N PRO A 102 6.67 -10.43 4.73
CA PRO A 102 5.92 -9.66 5.73
C PRO A 102 4.86 -8.73 5.13
N LEU A 103 5.00 -8.28 3.88
CA LEU A 103 3.95 -7.52 3.17
C LEU A 103 2.66 -8.34 2.93
N ALA A 104 2.75 -9.66 2.91
CA ALA A 104 1.57 -10.51 2.77
C ALA A 104 0.75 -10.58 4.07
N ILE A 105 1.40 -10.42 5.23
CA ILE A 105 0.75 -10.44 6.55
C ILE A 105 0.16 -9.06 6.84
N PRO A 106 -1.18 -8.93 7.03
CA PRO A 106 -1.77 -7.68 7.47
C PRO A 106 -1.19 -7.22 8.82
N SER A 107 -0.98 -5.90 9.00
CA SER A 107 -0.40 -5.34 10.23
C SER A 107 -1.17 -5.73 11.49
N TYR A 108 -2.50 -5.77 11.40
CA TYR A 108 -3.36 -6.16 12.53
C TYR A 108 -3.26 -7.67 12.85
N VAL A 109 -2.99 -8.53 11.86
CA VAL A 109 -2.71 -9.95 12.10
C VAL A 109 -1.37 -10.12 12.81
N ALA A 110 -0.35 -9.39 12.38
CA ALA A 110 0.93 -9.39 13.08
C ALA A 110 0.78 -8.84 14.51
N ALA A 111 0.07 -7.73 14.69
CA ALA A 111 -0.22 -7.16 16.01
C ALA A 111 -0.96 -8.15 16.92
N PHE A 112 -1.98 -8.83 16.38
CA PHE A 112 -2.68 -9.91 17.08
C PHE A 112 -1.72 -11.02 17.53
N ALA A 113 -0.86 -11.52 16.62
CA ALA A 113 0.08 -12.60 16.93
C ALA A 113 1.06 -12.23 18.07
N TRP A 114 1.54 -10.98 18.07
CA TRP A 114 2.41 -10.47 19.14
C TRP A 114 1.66 -10.28 20.46
N LEU A 115 0.47 -9.67 20.44
CA LEU A 115 -0.35 -9.44 21.64
C LEU A 115 -0.82 -10.76 22.27
N ALA A 116 -1.24 -11.73 21.45
CA ALA A 116 -1.70 -13.03 21.93
C ALA A 116 -0.59 -13.84 22.63
N ALA A 117 0.68 -13.67 22.18
CA ALA A 117 1.83 -14.29 22.83
C ALA A 117 2.30 -13.51 24.07
N PHE A 118 2.24 -12.19 24.01
CA PHE A 118 2.72 -11.28 25.06
C PHE A 118 1.63 -10.24 25.41
N PRO A 119 0.63 -10.57 26.26
CA PRO A 119 -0.50 -9.67 26.52
C PRO A 119 -0.16 -8.32 27.18
N ARG A 120 1.04 -8.20 27.75
CA ARG A 120 1.55 -6.94 28.34
C ARG A 120 2.41 -6.12 27.38
N PHE A 121 2.67 -6.64 26.17
CA PHE A 121 3.45 -5.95 25.14
C PHE A 121 2.49 -5.14 24.26
N ASP A 122 2.15 -3.94 24.71
CA ASP A 122 1.24 -3.01 24.05
C ASP A 122 1.80 -1.58 23.99
N GLY A 123 1.03 -0.64 23.52
CA GLY A 123 1.39 0.77 23.42
C GLY A 123 2.40 1.10 22.33
N PHE A 124 3.18 2.16 22.56
CA PHE A 124 4.14 2.70 21.59
C PHE A 124 5.25 1.71 21.18
N PRO A 125 5.95 1.03 22.12
CA PRO A 125 7.05 0.13 21.73
C PRO A 125 6.58 -1.04 20.87
N ALA A 126 5.44 -1.62 21.21
CA ALA A 126 4.84 -2.72 20.47
C ALA A 126 4.41 -2.26 19.07
N SER A 127 3.71 -1.12 18.97
CA SER A 127 3.26 -0.56 17.69
C SER A 127 4.44 -0.22 16.80
N ALA A 128 5.49 0.41 17.32
CA ALA A 128 6.69 0.76 16.56
C ALA A 128 7.43 -0.48 16.06
N LEU A 129 7.60 -1.52 16.91
CA LEU A 129 8.25 -2.77 16.52
C LEU A 129 7.47 -3.51 15.45
N VAL A 130 6.18 -3.78 15.69
CA VAL A 130 5.34 -4.58 14.77
C VAL A 130 5.21 -3.87 13.42
N LEU A 131 4.93 -2.56 13.40
CA LEU A 131 4.86 -1.81 12.15
C LEU A 131 6.20 -1.74 11.42
N THR A 132 7.33 -1.65 12.14
CA THR A 132 8.66 -1.71 11.51
C THR A 132 8.89 -3.08 10.84
N LEU A 133 8.54 -4.18 11.51
CA LEU A 133 8.68 -5.54 10.97
C LEU A 133 7.73 -5.81 9.79
N CYS A 134 6.57 -5.19 9.74
CA CYS A 134 5.66 -5.28 8.60
C CYS A 134 6.07 -4.39 7.41
N CYS A 135 6.64 -3.21 7.69
CA CYS A 135 6.79 -2.15 6.69
C CYS A 135 8.22 -2.03 6.11
N TYR A 136 9.26 -2.62 6.71
CA TYR A 136 10.62 -2.50 6.16
C TYR A 136 10.75 -2.92 4.68
N PRO A 137 9.94 -3.85 4.13
CA PRO A 137 10.06 -4.21 2.73
C PRO A 137 9.66 -3.08 1.77
N TYR A 138 8.88 -2.08 2.21
CA TYR A 138 8.60 -0.88 1.41
C TYR A 138 9.85 -0.05 1.14
N VAL A 139 10.86 -0.15 1.99
CA VAL A 139 12.18 0.46 1.76
C VAL A 139 13.12 -0.52 1.07
N LEU A 140 13.11 -1.79 1.47
CA LEU A 140 13.96 -2.85 0.91
C LEU A 140 13.83 -2.94 -0.62
N LEU A 141 12.60 -3.03 -1.13
CA LEU A 141 12.34 -3.27 -2.55
C LEU A 141 12.85 -2.15 -3.47
N PRO A 142 12.49 -0.86 -3.28
CA PRO A 142 12.98 0.20 -4.14
C PRO A 142 14.49 0.43 -3.99
N VAL A 143 15.05 0.27 -2.79
CA VAL A 143 16.49 0.41 -2.56
C VAL A 143 17.27 -0.73 -3.20
N ALA A 144 16.82 -1.98 -3.11
CA ALA A 144 17.43 -3.11 -3.80
C ALA A 144 17.41 -2.91 -5.33
N ALA A 145 16.28 -2.46 -5.88
CA ALA A 145 16.16 -2.14 -7.29
C ALA A 145 17.09 -0.97 -7.71
N ALA A 146 17.27 0.04 -6.86
CA ALA A 146 18.20 1.12 -7.12
C ALA A 146 19.64 0.61 -7.10
N LEU A 147 20.04 -0.15 -6.07
CA LEU A 147 21.40 -0.72 -5.95
C LEU A 147 21.80 -1.61 -7.12
N THR A 148 20.87 -2.31 -7.76
CA THR A 148 21.17 -3.12 -8.95
C THR A 148 21.35 -2.29 -10.22
N ARG A 149 20.89 -1.04 -10.23
CA ARG A 149 20.95 -0.12 -11.39
C ARG A 149 22.06 0.92 -11.31
N THR A 150 22.74 1.07 -10.17
CA THR A 150 23.88 2.00 -10.02
C THR A 150 25.05 1.55 -10.90
N ASP A 151 25.88 2.52 -11.33
CA ASP A 151 27.06 2.23 -12.16
C ASP A 151 28.24 1.84 -11.28
N PRO A 152 28.84 0.63 -11.46
CA PRO A 152 30.06 0.24 -10.73
C PRO A 152 31.24 1.21 -10.91
N ALA A 153 31.32 1.88 -12.06
CA ALA A 153 32.43 2.79 -12.37
C ALA A 153 32.54 3.95 -11.37
N THR A 154 31.41 4.47 -10.87
CA THR A 154 31.42 5.56 -9.87
C THR A 154 32.08 5.13 -8.56
N GLU A 155 31.83 3.91 -8.11
CA GLU A 155 32.47 3.33 -6.93
C GLU A 155 33.94 2.99 -7.17
N GLU A 156 34.30 2.52 -8.37
CA GLU A 156 35.68 2.22 -8.76
C GLU A 156 36.53 3.50 -8.79
N VAL A 157 36.01 4.59 -9.36
CA VAL A 157 36.66 5.90 -9.34
C VAL A 157 36.88 6.42 -7.91
N ALA A 158 35.86 6.31 -7.06
CA ALA A 158 36.03 6.72 -5.66
C ALA A 158 37.13 5.93 -4.93
N ARG A 159 37.27 4.63 -5.22
CA ARG A 159 38.31 3.78 -4.65
C ARG A 159 39.70 4.09 -5.25
N SER A 160 39.79 4.37 -6.53
CA SER A 160 41.08 4.79 -7.17
C SER A 160 41.58 6.12 -6.61
N LEU A 161 40.66 6.98 -6.13
CA LEU A 161 40.98 8.23 -5.42
C LEU A 161 41.30 8.00 -3.91
N GLY A 162 41.55 6.74 -3.50
CA GLY A 162 41.98 6.40 -2.13
C GLY A 162 40.86 6.30 -1.10
N ARG A 163 39.57 6.33 -1.53
CA ARG A 163 38.47 6.18 -0.57
C ARG A 163 38.32 4.74 -0.13
N ASN A 164 38.17 4.53 1.18
CA ASN A 164 37.87 3.22 1.74
C ASN A 164 36.41 2.81 1.46
N ARG A 165 36.04 1.54 1.72
CA ARG A 165 34.71 1.00 1.44
C ARG A 165 33.58 1.76 2.11
N TRP A 166 33.77 2.20 3.37
CA TRP A 166 32.79 2.97 4.12
C TRP A 166 32.59 4.37 3.55
N GLN A 167 33.70 5.03 3.19
CA GLN A 167 33.65 6.34 2.52
C GLN A 167 32.98 6.26 1.15
N THR A 168 33.30 5.23 0.35
CA THR A 168 32.63 4.98 -0.94
C THR A 168 31.12 4.76 -0.74
N PHE A 169 30.73 3.92 0.23
CA PHE A 169 29.32 3.70 0.53
C PHE A 169 28.63 5.02 0.90
N ARG A 170 29.19 5.80 1.84
CA ARG A 170 28.58 7.04 2.33
C ARG A 170 28.55 8.16 1.30
N LEU A 171 29.62 8.31 0.48
CA LEU A 171 29.78 9.44 -0.43
C LEU A 171 29.24 9.18 -1.85
N VAL A 172 29.14 7.91 -2.26
CA VAL A 172 28.69 7.51 -3.61
C VAL A 172 27.39 6.73 -3.51
N THR A 173 27.39 5.58 -2.85
CA THR A 173 26.23 4.66 -2.85
C THR A 173 25.02 5.27 -2.18
N VAL A 174 25.16 5.89 -0.98
CA VAL A 174 24.03 6.51 -0.24
C VAL A 174 23.38 7.65 -1.04
N PRO A 175 24.10 8.61 -1.63
CA PRO A 175 23.50 9.63 -2.48
C PRO A 175 22.72 9.06 -3.68
N GLU A 176 23.25 8.00 -4.32
CA GLU A 176 22.61 7.35 -5.47
C GLU A 176 21.30 6.65 -5.09
N ILE A 177 21.23 5.97 -3.94
CA ILE A 177 20.00 5.30 -3.46
C ILE A 177 19.05 6.22 -2.72
N ARG A 178 19.46 7.45 -2.36
CA ARG A 178 18.65 8.39 -1.58
C ARG A 178 17.23 8.62 -2.15
N PRO A 179 17.04 8.79 -3.47
CA PRO A 179 15.67 8.96 -4.01
C PRO A 179 14.79 7.73 -3.80
N ALA A 180 15.36 6.52 -3.93
CA ALA A 180 14.64 5.27 -3.70
C ALA A 180 14.33 5.05 -2.22
N ALA A 181 15.28 5.35 -1.34
CA ALA A 181 15.10 5.29 0.10
C ALA A 181 14.05 6.31 0.59
N ALA A 182 14.06 7.54 0.05
CA ALA A 182 13.06 8.57 0.36
C ALA A 182 11.66 8.15 -0.09
N ALA A 183 11.53 7.56 -1.29
CA ALA A 183 10.24 7.02 -1.76
C ALA A 183 9.72 5.90 -0.85
N GLY A 184 10.60 4.98 -0.44
CA GLY A 184 10.26 3.93 0.52
C GLY A 184 9.87 4.49 1.89
N ALA A 185 10.62 5.49 2.39
CA ALA A 185 10.34 6.16 3.65
C ALA A 185 8.98 6.87 3.64
N LEU A 186 8.64 7.55 2.54
CA LEU A 186 7.33 8.17 2.36
C LEU A 186 6.21 7.12 2.41
N LEU A 187 6.37 6.01 1.69
CA LEU A 187 5.38 4.92 1.71
C LEU A 187 5.17 4.38 3.14
N VAL A 188 6.26 4.18 3.91
CA VAL A 188 6.16 3.75 5.31
C VAL A 188 5.44 4.79 6.16
N ALA A 189 5.80 6.07 6.06
CA ALA A 189 5.17 7.13 6.83
C ALA A 189 3.66 7.24 6.56
N LEU A 190 3.26 7.17 5.28
CA LEU A 190 1.85 7.19 4.87
C LEU A 190 1.11 5.95 5.36
N TYR A 191 1.75 4.76 5.27
CA TYR A 191 1.17 3.52 5.76
C TYR A 191 0.91 3.60 7.27
N VAL A 192 1.90 4.03 8.06
CA VAL A 192 1.77 4.12 9.53
C VAL A 192 0.71 5.13 9.94
N LEU A 193 0.61 6.28 9.27
CA LEU A 193 -0.44 7.27 9.55
C LEU A 193 -1.84 6.77 9.17
N SER A 194 -1.93 5.84 8.22
CA SER A 194 -3.18 5.25 7.78
C SER A 194 -3.52 3.95 8.52
N ASP A 195 -2.55 3.34 9.20
CA ASP A 195 -2.78 2.09 9.92
C ASP A 195 -3.73 2.30 11.09
N PHE A 196 -4.78 1.49 11.10
CA PHE A 196 -5.78 1.44 12.18
C PHE A 196 -5.62 0.15 12.98
N GLY A 197 -5.51 -0.97 12.27
CA GLY A 197 -5.67 -2.28 12.87
C GLY A 197 -4.59 -2.62 13.88
N ALA A 198 -3.30 -2.42 13.54
CA ALA A 198 -2.21 -2.72 14.46
C ALA A 198 -2.21 -1.81 15.69
N VAL A 199 -2.36 -0.49 15.49
CA VAL A 199 -2.34 0.47 16.59
C VAL A 199 -3.56 0.32 17.53
N ALA A 200 -4.70 -0.12 16.99
CA ALA A 200 -5.89 -0.35 17.79
C ALA A 200 -5.76 -1.63 18.64
N ILE A 201 -5.29 -2.74 18.06
CA ILE A 201 -5.02 -3.99 18.77
C ILE A 201 -3.94 -3.79 19.84
N LEU A 202 -2.87 -3.07 19.53
CA LEU A 202 -1.78 -2.77 20.46
C LEU A 202 -2.08 -1.58 21.39
N ARG A 203 -3.30 -1.07 21.39
CA ARG A 203 -3.83 -0.05 22.32
C ARG A 203 -3.04 1.26 22.35
N TYR A 204 -2.45 1.67 21.23
CA TYR A 204 -1.73 2.94 21.14
C TYR A 204 -2.58 4.04 20.51
N ASP A 205 -2.79 5.14 21.27
CA ASP A 205 -3.64 6.26 20.86
C ASP A 205 -2.93 7.15 19.82
N VAL A 206 -3.30 6.93 18.56
CA VAL A 206 -3.00 7.78 17.40
C VAL A 206 -4.31 8.21 16.72
N PHE A 207 -4.25 9.06 15.70
CA PHE A 207 -5.45 9.58 15.04
C PHE A 207 -6.42 8.49 14.63
N THR A 208 -5.99 7.46 13.93
CA THR A 208 -6.86 6.40 13.38
C THR A 208 -7.66 5.68 14.46
N ARG A 209 -7.02 5.32 15.57
CA ARG A 209 -7.68 4.68 16.71
C ARG A 209 -8.65 5.64 17.40
N VAL A 210 -8.25 6.88 17.65
CA VAL A 210 -9.08 7.86 18.36
C VAL A 210 -10.27 8.31 17.50
N ILE A 211 -10.14 8.42 16.18
CA ILE A 211 -11.26 8.66 15.26
C ILE A 211 -12.32 7.56 15.42
N TYR A 212 -11.89 6.29 15.40
CA TYR A 212 -12.78 5.13 15.57
C TYR A 212 -13.47 5.12 16.94
N THR A 213 -12.71 5.29 18.01
CA THR A 213 -13.27 5.29 19.37
C THR A 213 -14.20 6.48 19.61
N SER A 214 -13.85 7.68 19.10
CA SER A 214 -14.73 8.85 19.18
C SER A 214 -16.05 8.62 18.44
N TYR A 215 -16.00 7.99 17.27
CA TYR A 215 -17.21 7.64 16.52
C TYR A 215 -18.11 6.66 17.28
N ARG A 216 -17.53 5.62 17.90
CA ARG A 216 -18.30 4.60 18.63
C ARG A 216 -18.85 5.05 19.99
N SER A 217 -18.15 5.95 20.66
CA SER A 217 -18.48 6.35 22.03
C SER A 217 -19.23 7.68 22.15
N SER A 218 -19.33 8.47 21.07
CA SER A 218 -19.98 9.77 21.08
C SER A 218 -21.28 9.78 20.29
N PHE A 219 -22.31 10.43 20.82
CA PHE A 219 -23.54 10.73 20.06
C PHE A 219 -23.33 11.82 19.01
N ASP A 220 -22.28 12.63 19.16
CA ASP A 220 -21.87 13.64 18.17
C ASP A 220 -20.64 13.16 17.39
N PRO A 221 -20.77 12.91 16.08
CA PRO A 221 -19.68 12.48 15.23
C PRO A 221 -18.77 13.61 14.73
N THR A 222 -19.08 14.88 15.03
CA THR A 222 -18.32 16.05 14.54
C THR A 222 -16.86 16.02 14.97
N PRO A 223 -16.50 15.71 16.24
CA PRO A 223 -15.09 15.61 16.63
C PRO A 223 -14.30 14.57 15.83
N ALA A 224 -14.91 13.42 15.52
CA ALA A 224 -14.27 12.40 14.69
C ALA A 224 -14.01 12.90 13.25
N ALA A 225 -14.93 13.69 12.69
CA ALA A 225 -14.74 14.30 11.37
C ALA A 225 -13.63 15.38 11.37
N VAL A 226 -13.54 16.20 12.42
CA VAL A 226 -12.45 17.19 12.58
C VAL A 226 -11.10 16.47 12.69
N LEU A 227 -10.98 15.45 13.53
CA LEU A 227 -9.74 14.65 13.65
C LEU A 227 -9.37 13.97 12.33
N GLY A 228 -10.37 13.45 11.59
CA GLY A 228 -10.16 12.90 10.25
C GLY A 228 -9.62 13.94 9.26
N THR A 229 -10.15 15.16 9.26
CA THR A 229 -9.68 16.27 8.43
C THR A 229 -8.24 16.66 8.77
N LEU A 230 -7.89 16.70 10.06
CA LEU A 230 -6.52 16.95 10.52
C LEU A 230 -5.54 15.85 10.06
N LEU A 231 -5.95 14.58 10.15
CA LEU A 231 -5.14 13.46 9.69
C LEU A 231 -4.87 13.55 8.18
N VAL A 232 -5.90 13.91 7.39
CA VAL A 232 -5.73 14.13 5.93
C VAL A 232 -4.80 15.31 5.67
N ALA A 233 -4.97 16.43 6.39
CA ALA A 233 -4.10 17.59 6.25
C ALA A 233 -2.64 17.24 6.58
N LEU A 234 -2.40 16.47 7.63
CA LEU A 234 -1.08 15.98 8.02
C LEU A 234 -0.46 15.09 6.93
N THR A 235 -1.24 14.17 6.37
CA THR A 235 -0.82 13.27 5.28
C THR A 235 -0.43 14.08 4.03
N VAL A 236 -1.27 15.04 3.64
CA VAL A 236 -0.99 15.94 2.50
C VAL A 236 0.28 16.77 2.75
N LEU A 237 0.47 17.28 3.96
CA LEU A 237 1.65 18.05 4.33
C LEU A 237 2.93 17.24 4.20
N ILE A 238 2.92 15.97 4.62
CA ILE A 238 4.07 15.06 4.49
C ILE A 238 4.39 14.79 3.02
N VAL A 239 3.37 14.49 2.20
CA VAL A 239 3.53 14.28 0.75
C VAL A 239 4.08 15.55 0.08
N TRP A 240 3.55 16.71 0.42
CA TRP A 240 4.00 17.98 -0.12
C TRP A 240 5.44 18.31 0.30
N GLY A 241 5.79 18.08 1.56
CA GLY A 241 7.15 18.26 2.07
C GLY A 241 8.16 17.38 1.34
N GLU A 242 7.82 16.12 1.09
CA GLU A 242 8.68 15.19 0.34
C GLU A 242 8.84 15.63 -1.12
N HIS A 243 7.77 16.05 -1.78
CA HIS A 243 7.87 16.59 -3.15
C HIS A 243 8.80 17.79 -3.25
N ARG A 244 8.83 18.67 -2.24
CA ARG A 244 9.76 19.82 -2.21
C ARG A 244 11.20 19.42 -1.96
N THR A 245 11.44 18.37 -1.20
CA THR A 245 12.80 17.87 -0.89
C THR A 245 13.36 16.97 -2.00
N ARG A 246 12.52 16.40 -2.86
CA ARG A 246 12.95 15.75 -4.09
C ARG A 246 13.53 16.79 -5.03
N GLY A 247 14.81 17.12 -4.87
CA GLY A 247 15.53 17.94 -5.85
C GLY A 247 15.41 17.35 -7.26
N ARG A 248 15.56 18.19 -8.29
CA ARG A 248 15.63 17.81 -9.73
C ARG A 248 16.86 16.93 -10.05
N ALA A 249 17.14 15.91 -9.27
CA ALA A 249 18.20 14.95 -9.50
C ALA A 249 17.77 13.99 -10.63
N GLY A 250 17.77 14.48 -11.84
CA GLY A 250 17.78 13.65 -13.04
C GLY A 250 19.11 12.93 -13.09
N HIS A 251 19.14 11.66 -12.68
CA HIS A 251 20.31 10.81 -12.88
C HIS A 251 20.33 10.38 -14.35
N SER A 252 21.01 11.16 -15.19
CA SER A 252 21.40 10.71 -16.53
C SER A 252 22.50 9.66 -16.35
N ARG A 253 22.27 8.43 -16.80
CA ARG A 253 23.34 7.45 -17.01
C ARG A 253 24.38 8.08 -17.92
N LEU A 254 25.63 8.15 -17.47
CA LEU A 254 26.76 8.66 -18.25
C LEU A 254 27.26 7.64 -19.30
N GLY A 255 26.74 6.42 -19.32
CA GLY A 255 27.16 5.35 -20.24
C GLY A 255 26.01 4.71 -21.00
N THR A 256 26.22 4.49 -22.31
CA THR A 256 25.32 3.74 -23.22
C THR A 256 25.61 2.23 -23.25
N GLY A 257 26.45 1.72 -22.34
CA GLY A 257 26.85 0.31 -22.28
C GLY A 257 25.85 -0.59 -21.50
N SER A 258 25.91 -1.90 -21.76
CA SER A 258 25.18 -2.92 -21.00
C SER A 258 25.49 -2.82 -19.51
N ALA A 259 24.48 -2.99 -18.66
CA ALA A 259 24.62 -2.88 -17.21
C ALA A 259 25.67 -3.88 -16.68
N ARG A 260 26.86 -3.37 -16.32
CA ARG A 260 27.92 -4.19 -15.73
C ARG A 260 27.48 -4.63 -14.34
N ARG A 261 27.57 -5.92 -14.05
CA ARG A 261 27.21 -6.44 -12.71
C ARG A 261 28.26 -5.97 -11.69
N HIS A 262 27.80 -5.48 -10.55
CA HIS A 262 28.69 -5.11 -9.45
C HIS A 262 29.43 -6.32 -8.89
N PRO A 263 30.75 -6.22 -8.61
CA PRO A 263 31.47 -7.26 -7.91
C PRO A 263 30.93 -7.38 -6.46
N LEU A 264 30.63 -8.62 -6.05
CA LEU A 264 30.12 -8.89 -4.71
C LEU A 264 31.22 -8.72 -3.66
N VAL A 265 30.88 -8.06 -2.56
CA VAL A 265 31.77 -7.86 -1.42
C VAL A 265 31.78 -9.13 -0.56
N PRO A 266 32.91 -9.82 -0.35
CA PRO A 266 32.98 -10.98 0.51
C PRO A 266 32.79 -10.59 1.98
N LEU A 267 31.83 -11.24 2.66
CA LEU A 267 31.52 -10.98 4.07
C LEU A 267 32.59 -11.54 5.04
N ARG A 268 33.28 -12.63 4.67
CA ARG A 268 34.33 -13.27 5.49
C ARG A 268 33.86 -13.48 6.95
N ARG A 269 34.59 -12.89 7.93
CA ARG A 269 34.27 -12.99 9.36
C ARG A 269 32.91 -12.40 9.75
N TRP A 270 32.31 -11.54 8.92
CA TRP A 270 31.00 -10.94 9.13
C TRP A 270 29.84 -11.81 8.65
N THR A 271 30.10 -12.99 8.01
CA THR A 271 29.05 -13.88 7.53
C THR A 271 28.17 -14.37 8.66
N GLY A 272 28.74 -14.85 9.78
CA GLY A 272 27.98 -15.32 10.94
C GLY A 272 27.08 -14.23 11.55
N PRO A 273 27.63 -13.06 11.93
CA PRO A 273 26.81 -11.94 12.43
C PRO A 273 25.73 -11.48 11.44
N ALA A 274 26.04 -11.42 10.14
CA ALA A 274 25.05 -11.03 9.13
C ALA A 274 23.91 -12.06 9.01
N VAL A 275 24.22 -13.34 9.00
CA VAL A 275 23.21 -14.43 9.00
C VAL A 275 22.36 -14.36 10.26
N GLY A 276 22.98 -14.19 11.43
CA GLY A 276 22.27 -14.06 12.70
C GLY A 276 21.31 -12.87 12.73
N ALA A 277 21.76 -11.70 12.24
CA ALA A 277 20.91 -10.52 12.18
C ALA A 277 19.72 -10.68 11.22
N VAL A 278 19.97 -11.25 10.02
CA VAL A 278 18.91 -11.53 9.05
C VAL A 278 17.93 -12.58 9.59
N ALA A 279 18.45 -13.65 10.21
CA ALA A 279 17.63 -14.68 10.83
C ALA A 279 16.76 -14.10 11.96
N ALA A 280 17.29 -13.21 12.79
CA ALA A 280 16.54 -12.54 13.85
C ALA A 280 15.38 -11.67 13.28
N VAL A 281 15.65 -10.89 12.22
CA VAL A 281 14.61 -10.07 11.57
C VAL A 281 13.54 -10.95 10.95
N LEU A 282 13.92 -11.99 10.20
CA LEU A 282 12.96 -12.90 9.55
C LEU A 282 12.18 -13.72 10.58
N SER A 283 12.83 -14.14 11.68
CA SER A 283 12.13 -14.83 12.77
C SER A 283 11.09 -13.91 13.41
N ALA A 284 11.43 -12.67 13.73
CA ALA A 284 10.50 -11.73 14.33
C ALA A 284 9.37 -11.29 13.38
N ALA A 285 9.68 -11.14 12.07
CA ALA A 285 8.72 -10.64 11.09
C ALA A 285 7.80 -11.73 10.49
N LEU A 286 8.26 -12.99 10.45
CA LEU A 286 7.54 -14.09 9.80
C LEU A 286 7.33 -15.28 10.73
N LEU A 287 8.42 -15.89 11.22
CA LEU A 287 8.32 -17.17 11.92
C LEU A 287 7.54 -17.02 13.22
N PHE A 288 7.77 -15.96 13.96
CA PHE A 288 7.08 -15.72 15.22
C PHE A 288 5.57 -15.46 15.01
N PRO A 289 5.11 -14.53 14.14
CA PRO A 289 3.67 -14.36 13.88
C PRO A 289 3.01 -15.64 13.37
N LEU A 290 3.63 -16.34 12.41
CA LEU A 290 3.07 -17.58 11.87
C LEU A 290 3.04 -18.71 12.92
N GLY A 291 4.08 -18.82 13.74
CA GLY A 291 4.14 -19.79 14.85
C GLY A 291 3.10 -19.49 15.94
N SER A 292 2.90 -18.21 16.27
CA SER A 292 1.84 -17.78 17.20
C SER A 292 0.45 -18.14 16.66
N LEU A 293 0.20 -17.86 15.37
CA LEU A 293 -1.06 -18.23 14.72
C LEU A 293 -1.28 -19.74 14.73
N ALA A 294 -0.28 -20.53 14.37
CA ALA A 294 -0.35 -22.00 14.38
C ALA A 294 -0.65 -22.52 15.79
N TYR A 295 0.04 -22.02 16.80
CA TYR A 295 -0.17 -22.39 18.20
C TYR A 295 -1.60 -22.10 18.68
N TRP A 296 -2.10 -20.88 18.46
CA TRP A 296 -3.44 -20.51 18.89
C TRP A 296 -4.54 -21.19 18.07
N THR A 297 -4.31 -21.44 16.78
CA THR A 297 -5.25 -22.22 15.94
C THR A 297 -5.35 -23.65 16.45
N ALA A 298 -4.22 -24.30 16.75
CA ALA A 298 -4.22 -25.67 17.30
C ALA A 298 -4.93 -25.76 18.67
N ARG A 299 -4.75 -24.75 19.53
CA ARG A 299 -5.45 -24.66 20.81
C ARG A 299 -6.92 -24.30 20.69
N GLY A 300 -7.29 -23.45 19.71
CA GLY A 300 -8.67 -23.04 19.45
C GLY A 300 -9.50 -24.15 18.82
N ALA A 301 -8.89 -24.93 17.91
CA ALA A 301 -9.57 -26.04 17.24
C ALA A 301 -10.11 -27.10 18.20
N SER A 302 -9.50 -27.27 19.39
CA SER A 302 -9.97 -28.19 20.41
C SER A 302 -11.19 -27.69 21.22
N ARG A 303 -11.61 -26.44 21.04
CA ARG A 303 -12.61 -25.77 21.91
C ARG A 303 -13.86 -25.21 21.23
N GLN A 304 -14.11 -25.35 19.93
CA GLN A 304 -15.30 -24.84 19.21
C GLN A 304 -14.96 -24.03 17.95
N LEU A 305 -14.16 -24.61 17.05
CA LEU A 305 -14.05 -24.05 15.70
C LEU A 305 -15.36 -24.38 14.96
N ASP A 306 -16.21 -23.39 14.73
CA ASP A 306 -17.28 -23.54 13.77
C ASP A 306 -16.72 -23.38 12.36
N VAL A 307 -16.55 -24.53 11.69
CA VAL A 307 -16.03 -24.57 10.30
C VAL A 307 -17.01 -23.86 9.35
N GLY A 308 -18.30 -23.89 9.64
CA GLY A 308 -19.32 -23.21 8.83
C GLY A 308 -19.14 -21.69 8.89
N GLU A 309 -18.95 -21.12 10.09
CA GLU A 309 -18.66 -19.68 10.25
C GLU A 309 -17.33 -19.30 9.57
N LEU A 310 -16.29 -20.09 9.74
CA LEU A 310 -14.98 -19.83 9.10
C LEU A 310 -15.06 -19.82 7.56
N VAL A 311 -15.74 -20.81 6.98
CA VAL A 311 -15.97 -20.88 5.53
C VAL A 311 -16.88 -19.74 5.07
N GLY A 312 -17.92 -19.42 5.83
CA GLY A 312 -18.81 -18.29 5.57
C GLY A 312 -18.06 -16.96 5.53
N ALA A 313 -17.22 -16.68 6.53
CA ALA A 313 -16.39 -15.48 6.59
C ALA A 313 -15.33 -15.46 5.45
N GLY A 314 -14.76 -16.62 5.13
CA GLY A 314 -13.83 -16.76 4.01
C GLY A 314 -14.48 -16.45 2.66
N THR A 315 -15.65 -17.03 2.38
CA THR A 315 -16.40 -16.78 1.14
C THR A 315 -16.87 -15.33 1.04
N SER A 316 -17.37 -14.74 2.12
CA SER A 316 -17.73 -13.32 2.18
C SER A 316 -16.53 -12.42 1.87
N THR A 317 -15.36 -12.73 2.45
CA THR A 317 -14.11 -12.00 2.18
C THR A 317 -13.74 -12.04 0.70
N LEU A 318 -13.75 -13.24 0.10
CA LEU A 318 -13.41 -13.42 -1.31
C LEU A 318 -14.41 -12.72 -2.24
N LEU A 319 -15.71 -12.84 -1.97
CA LEU A 319 -16.76 -12.22 -2.78
C LEU A 319 -16.66 -10.69 -2.76
N VAL A 320 -16.55 -10.09 -1.58
CA VAL A 320 -16.50 -8.62 -1.46
C VAL A 320 -15.19 -8.08 -2.04
N ALA A 321 -14.07 -8.77 -1.83
CA ALA A 321 -12.80 -8.40 -2.43
C ALA A 321 -12.83 -8.51 -3.95
N ALA A 322 -13.46 -9.56 -4.51
CA ALA A 322 -13.63 -9.74 -5.96
C ALA A 322 -14.51 -8.64 -6.55
N LEU A 323 -15.66 -8.34 -5.93
CA LEU A 323 -16.54 -7.25 -6.36
C LEU A 323 -15.80 -5.89 -6.30
N GLY A 324 -15.09 -5.62 -5.19
CA GLY A 324 -14.26 -4.43 -5.04
C GLY A 324 -13.22 -4.31 -6.14
N ALA A 325 -12.48 -5.38 -6.42
CA ALA A 325 -11.45 -5.40 -7.45
C ALA A 325 -12.02 -5.19 -8.88
N VAL A 326 -13.12 -5.87 -9.21
CA VAL A 326 -13.77 -5.75 -10.52
C VAL A 326 -14.29 -4.33 -10.75
N VAL A 327 -15.05 -3.78 -9.80
CA VAL A 327 -15.62 -2.43 -9.92
C VAL A 327 -14.54 -1.36 -9.96
N THR A 328 -13.54 -1.48 -9.06
CA THR A 328 -12.41 -0.54 -9.01
C THR A 328 -11.62 -0.56 -10.32
N THR A 329 -11.31 -1.74 -10.84
CA THR A 329 -10.57 -1.88 -12.11
C THR A 329 -11.38 -1.37 -13.30
N ALA A 330 -12.68 -1.67 -13.35
CA ALA A 330 -13.57 -1.17 -14.40
C ALA A 330 -13.61 0.37 -14.44
N LEU A 331 -13.67 1.03 -13.27
CA LEU A 331 -13.62 2.49 -13.16
C LEU A 331 -12.22 3.06 -13.42
N ALA A 332 -11.16 2.30 -13.13
CA ALA A 332 -9.79 2.72 -13.38
C ALA A 332 -9.41 2.68 -14.88
N VAL A 333 -10.01 1.79 -15.69
CA VAL A 333 -9.69 1.66 -17.12
C VAL A 333 -9.85 3.00 -17.86
N PRO A 334 -10.99 3.70 -17.84
CA PRO A 334 -11.13 4.96 -18.56
C PRO A 334 -10.16 6.04 -18.06
N VAL A 335 -9.90 6.10 -16.75
CA VAL A 335 -8.95 7.06 -16.16
C VAL A 335 -7.52 6.76 -16.63
N GLY A 336 -7.07 5.51 -16.50
CA GLY A 336 -5.73 5.08 -16.88
C GLY A 336 -5.45 5.22 -18.38
N VAL A 337 -6.45 4.94 -19.23
CA VAL A 337 -6.36 5.16 -20.68
C VAL A 337 -6.21 6.65 -20.99
N ILE A 338 -7.04 7.51 -20.37
CA ILE A 338 -6.93 8.97 -20.55
C ILE A 338 -5.54 9.45 -20.12
N ALA A 339 -5.07 9.04 -18.96
CA ALA A 339 -3.77 9.41 -18.43
C ALA A 339 -2.59 8.96 -19.32
N ALA A 340 -2.72 7.79 -19.98
CA ALA A 340 -1.66 7.25 -20.85
C ALA A 340 -1.67 7.84 -22.27
N ARG A 341 -2.85 8.14 -22.83
CA ARG A 341 -3.03 8.47 -24.27
C ARG A 341 -3.33 9.94 -24.54
N TYR A 342 -3.96 10.66 -23.61
CA TYR A 342 -4.47 12.01 -23.84
C TYR A 342 -3.74 13.02 -22.98
N ARG A 343 -2.91 13.88 -23.61
CA ARG A 343 -2.21 14.98 -22.95
C ARG A 343 -3.09 16.21 -22.96
N GLY A 344 -3.67 16.57 -21.82
CA GLY A 344 -4.51 17.77 -21.69
C GLY A 344 -4.86 18.07 -20.22
N ARG A 345 -5.26 19.32 -19.96
CA ARG A 345 -5.60 19.75 -18.58
C ARG A 345 -6.73 18.93 -17.95
N LEU A 346 -7.76 18.59 -18.74
CA LEU A 346 -8.89 17.76 -18.25
C LEU A 346 -8.44 16.36 -17.87
N GLY A 347 -7.61 15.71 -18.70
CA GLY A 347 -7.07 14.38 -18.38
C GLY A 347 -6.22 14.40 -17.12
N ALA A 348 -5.37 15.42 -16.97
CA ALA A 348 -4.54 15.60 -15.78
C ALA A 348 -5.39 15.85 -14.51
N LEU A 349 -6.45 16.66 -14.61
CA LEU A 349 -7.37 16.91 -13.49
C LEU A 349 -8.11 15.64 -13.06
N VAL A 350 -8.64 14.86 -14.01
CA VAL A 350 -9.34 13.60 -13.72
C VAL A 350 -8.37 12.59 -13.09
N GLU A 351 -7.15 12.49 -13.62
CA GLU A 351 -6.10 11.66 -13.04
C GLU A 351 -5.77 12.09 -11.61
N GLN A 352 -5.46 13.37 -11.38
CA GLN A 352 -5.13 13.89 -10.04
C GLN A 352 -6.28 13.71 -9.05
N ALA A 353 -7.52 13.97 -9.45
CA ALA A 353 -8.70 13.74 -8.61
C ALA A 353 -8.87 12.26 -8.24
N SER A 354 -8.59 11.35 -9.18
CA SER A 354 -8.64 9.90 -8.90
C SER A 354 -7.57 9.44 -7.89
N TYR A 355 -6.46 10.18 -7.75
CA TYR A 355 -5.43 9.91 -6.76
C TYR A 355 -5.74 10.51 -5.37
N ALA A 356 -6.80 11.31 -5.23
CA ALA A 356 -7.16 11.92 -3.94
C ALA A 356 -7.43 10.85 -2.85
N GLY A 357 -8.01 9.71 -3.20
CA GLY A 357 -8.23 8.58 -2.28
C GLY A 357 -6.96 8.01 -1.67
N HIS A 358 -5.80 8.16 -2.32
CA HIS A 358 -4.53 7.64 -1.81
C HIS A 358 -4.01 8.38 -0.55
N ALA A 359 -4.43 9.62 -0.37
CA ALA A 359 -4.09 10.40 0.82
C ALA A 359 -5.07 10.17 2.00
N LEU A 360 -6.14 9.41 1.77
CA LEU A 360 -7.19 9.20 2.77
C LEU A 360 -6.95 7.87 3.52
N PRO A 361 -6.78 7.88 4.84
CA PRO A 361 -6.80 6.67 5.64
C PRO A 361 -8.14 5.93 5.52
N GLY A 362 -8.11 4.59 5.53
CA GLY A 362 -9.31 3.75 5.39
C GLY A 362 -10.42 4.08 6.37
N ILE A 363 -10.07 4.38 7.62
CA ILE A 363 -11.02 4.77 8.66
C ILE A 363 -11.73 6.10 8.34
N VAL A 364 -11.02 7.04 7.71
CA VAL A 364 -11.59 8.36 7.33
C VAL A 364 -12.56 8.19 6.17
N VAL A 365 -12.20 7.38 5.16
CA VAL A 365 -13.09 7.06 4.04
C VAL A 365 -14.35 6.36 4.55
N ALA A 366 -14.18 5.37 5.43
CA ALA A 366 -15.30 4.64 6.01
C ALA A 366 -16.26 5.56 6.78
N LEU A 367 -15.72 6.40 7.66
CA LEU A 367 -16.51 7.34 8.46
C LEU A 367 -17.28 8.33 7.57
N SER A 368 -16.62 8.89 6.56
CA SER A 368 -17.26 9.80 5.61
C SER A 368 -18.39 9.13 4.84
N LEU A 369 -18.21 7.86 4.42
CA LEU A 369 -19.25 7.10 3.71
C LEU A 369 -20.36 6.62 4.63
N VAL A 370 -20.11 6.35 5.91
CA VAL A 370 -21.18 6.12 6.90
C VAL A 370 -22.08 7.35 7.00
N PHE A 371 -21.50 8.54 7.19
CA PHE A 371 -22.28 9.78 7.29
C PHE A 371 -23.03 10.09 6.01
N PHE A 372 -22.37 9.94 4.87
CA PHE A 372 -23.00 10.10 3.55
C PHE A 372 -24.14 9.10 3.36
N GLY A 373 -23.93 7.83 3.69
CA GLY A 373 -24.90 6.76 3.57
C GLY A 373 -26.16 7.02 4.43
N VAL A 374 -25.98 7.38 5.69
CA VAL A 374 -27.09 7.66 6.61
C VAL A 374 -27.90 8.87 6.13
N ARG A 375 -27.24 9.92 5.62
CA ARG A 375 -27.91 11.19 5.31
C ARG A 375 -28.50 11.25 3.90
N TYR A 376 -27.79 10.72 2.89
CA TYR A 376 -28.12 10.92 1.48
C TYR A 376 -28.35 9.64 0.70
N ALA A 377 -27.86 8.52 1.17
CA ALA A 377 -27.89 7.25 0.45
C ALA A 377 -28.37 6.08 1.36
N TYR A 378 -29.39 6.34 2.18
CA TYR A 378 -29.91 5.37 3.14
C TYR A 378 -30.28 4.00 2.53
N PRO A 379 -30.83 3.91 1.29
CA PRO A 379 -31.14 2.63 0.67
C PRO A 379 -29.94 1.70 0.44
N ILE A 380 -28.72 2.26 0.37
CA ILE A 380 -27.48 1.47 0.21
C ILE A 380 -26.64 1.43 1.49
N TYR A 381 -27.07 2.12 2.55
CA TYR A 381 -26.38 2.09 3.84
C TYR A 381 -26.45 0.70 4.47
N GLN A 382 -25.31 0.23 5.01
CA GLN A 382 -25.10 -1.15 5.49
C GLN A 382 -25.47 -2.22 4.46
N ARG A 383 -25.16 -1.96 3.18
CA ARG A 383 -25.28 -2.92 2.08
C ARG A 383 -23.97 -2.99 1.28
N THR A 384 -23.77 -4.09 0.57
CA THR A 384 -22.56 -4.35 -0.23
C THR A 384 -22.18 -3.20 -1.18
N PRO A 385 -23.10 -2.47 -1.85
CA PRO A 385 -22.69 -1.37 -2.74
C PRO A 385 -21.91 -0.25 -2.03
N LEU A 386 -22.27 0.10 -0.80
CA LEU A 386 -21.56 1.16 -0.07
C LEU A 386 -20.16 0.72 0.37
N LEU A 387 -19.99 -0.55 0.76
CA LEU A 387 -18.68 -1.13 1.06
C LEU A 387 -17.79 -1.20 -0.20
N VAL A 388 -18.37 -1.64 -1.33
CA VAL A 388 -17.65 -1.66 -2.62
C VAL A 388 -17.23 -0.25 -3.03
N LEU A 389 -18.09 0.75 -2.80
CA LEU A 389 -17.74 2.16 -3.04
C LEU A 389 -16.54 2.61 -2.20
N ALA A 390 -16.45 2.19 -0.94
CA ALA A 390 -15.27 2.45 -0.10
C ALA A 390 -13.99 1.83 -0.70
N TYR A 391 -14.07 0.60 -1.16
CA TYR A 391 -12.94 -0.06 -1.82
C TYR A 391 -12.53 0.64 -3.11
N VAL A 392 -13.50 1.12 -3.90
CA VAL A 392 -13.21 1.94 -5.08
C VAL A 392 -12.43 3.19 -4.67
N VAL A 393 -12.89 3.95 -3.68
CA VAL A 393 -12.20 5.17 -3.24
C VAL A 393 -10.78 4.89 -2.79
N LEU A 394 -10.58 3.85 -1.99
CA LEU A 394 -9.27 3.51 -1.41
C LEU A 394 -8.28 2.99 -2.46
N PHE A 395 -8.75 2.18 -3.40
CA PHE A 395 -7.87 1.40 -4.27
C PHE A 395 -7.90 1.84 -5.74
N LEU A 396 -8.72 2.84 -6.10
CA LEU A 396 -8.73 3.43 -7.45
C LEU A 396 -7.33 3.91 -7.88
N PRO A 397 -6.53 4.60 -7.04
CA PRO A 397 -5.20 5.03 -7.41
C PRO A 397 -4.28 3.88 -7.83
N LEU A 398 -4.34 2.76 -7.10
CA LEU A 398 -3.55 1.55 -7.39
C LEU A 398 -3.94 0.96 -8.75
N ALA A 399 -5.25 0.83 -9.02
CA ALA A 399 -5.76 0.33 -10.28
C ALA A 399 -5.43 1.26 -11.46
N VAL A 400 -5.61 2.58 -11.29
CA VAL A 400 -5.26 3.60 -12.31
C VAL A 400 -3.77 3.55 -12.65
N GLY A 401 -2.89 3.42 -11.65
CA GLY A 401 -1.46 3.28 -11.86
C GLY A 401 -1.10 2.04 -12.69
N ALA A 402 -1.71 0.89 -12.38
CA ALA A 402 -1.52 -0.36 -13.11
C ALA A 402 -2.03 -0.26 -14.55
N VAL A 403 -3.25 0.25 -14.76
CA VAL A 403 -3.82 0.43 -16.10
C VAL A 403 -2.97 1.40 -16.93
N ARG A 404 -2.62 2.57 -16.36
CA ARG A 404 -1.79 3.57 -17.04
C ARG A 404 -0.44 3.00 -17.49
N SER A 405 0.25 2.29 -16.61
CA SER A 405 1.55 1.69 -16.94
C SER A 405 1.43 0.62 -18.03
N SER A 406 0.39 -0.21 -17.99
CA SER A 406 0.14 -1.26 -18.97
C SER A 406 -0.24 -0.69 -20.34
N VAL A 407 -1.13 0.30 -20.36
CA VAL A 407 -1.53 1.00 -21.60
C VAL A 407 -0.36 1.78 -22.20
N ALA A 408 0.51 2.39 -21.36
CA ALA A 408 1.69 3.11 -21.85
C ALA A 408 2.71 2.20 -22.55
N GLN A 409 2.74 0.90 -22.21
CA GLN A 409 3.61 -0.08 -22.86
C GLN A 409 3.07 -0.57 -24.22
N ALA A 410 1.76 -0.44 -24.48
CA ALA A 410 1.19 -0.79 -25.78
C ALA A 410 1.56 0.27 -26.83
N PRO A 411 2.21 -0.10 -27.96
CA PRO A 411 2.66 0.87 -28.96
C PRO A 411 1.46 1.58 -29.63
N PRO A 412 1.41 2.93 -29.66
CA PRO A 412 0.33 3.69 -30.29
C PRO A 412 0.15 3.39 -31.78
N VAL A 413 1.22 2.97 -32.45
CA VAL A 413 1.20 2.60 -33.88
C VAL A 413 0.20 1.47 -34.16
N LEU A 414 0.00 0.54 -33.23
CA LEU A 414 -0.96 -0.56 -33.39
C LEU A 414 -2.41 -0.04 -33.45
N GLU A 415 -2.72 1.02 -32.71
CA GLU A 415 -4.02 1.69 -32.79
C GLU A 415 -4.22 2.40 -34.13
N ASP A 416 -3.16 3.04 -34.66
CA ASP A 416 -3.21 3.73 -35.95
C ASP A 416 -3.39 2.72 -37.11
N VAL A 417 -2.73 1.55 -37.05
CA VAL A 417 -2.95 0.43 -37.99
C VAL A 417 -4.39 -0.08 -37.92
N ALA A 418 -4.93 -0.30 -36.74
CA ALA A 418 -6.31 -0.75 -36.59
C ALA A 418 -7.31 0.25 -37.18
N ARG A 419 -7.05 1.55 -37.03
CA ARG A 419 -7.87 2.62 -37.62
C ARG A 419 -7.76 2.68 -39.13
N SER A 420 -6.58 2.45 -39.69
CA SER A 420 -6.39 2.38 -41.13
C SER A 420 -7.12 1.19 -41.77
N LEU A 421 -7.35 0.14 -40.97
CA LEU A 421 -8.16 -1.03 -41.32
C LEU A 421 -9.66 -0.83 -41.05
N GLY A 422 -10.13 0.41 -40.82
CA GLY A 422 -11.54 0.76 -40.65
C GLY A 422 -12.11 0.61 -39.25
N ARG A 423 -11.28 0.33 -38.23
CA ARG A 423 -11.76 0.29 -36.83
C ARG A 423 -12.05 1.68 -36.30
N THR A 424 -13.15 1.81 -35.56
CA THR A 424 -13.45 3.03 -34.80
C THR A 424 -12.39 3.26 -33.70
N PRO A 425 -12.19 4.49 -33.19
CA PRO A 425 -11.25 4.75 -32.12
C PRO A 425 -11.47 3.88 -30.86
N LEU A 426 -12.74 3.63 -30.51
CA LEU A 426 -13.11 2.76 -29.39
C LEU A 426 -12.86 1.28 -29.71
N GLY A 427 -13.11 0.86 -30.97
CA GLY A 427 -12.78 -0.48 -31.46
C GLY A 427 -11.28 -0.74 -31.42
N ALA A 428 -10.45 0.18 -31.90
CA ALA A 428 -8.99 0.06 -31.84
C ALA A 428 -8.49 -0.02 -30.38
N LEU A 429 -9.07 0.78 -29.47
CA LEU A 429 -8.73 0.72 -28.04
C LEU A 429 -9.08 -0.66 -27.45
N ARG A 430 -10.30 -1.16 -27.70
CA ARG A 430 -10.79 -2.42 -27.14
C ARG A 430 -10.04 -3.63 -27.72
N ASP A 431 -9.92 -3.70 -29.06
CA ASP A 431 -9.46 -4.90 -29.76
C ASP A 431 -7.93 -5.00 -29.78
N VAL A 432 -7.22 -3.86 -29.64
CA VAL A 432 -5.75 -3.79 -29.68
C VAL A 432 -5.16 -3.40 -28.33
N THR A 433 -5.45 -2.18 -27.87
CA THR A 433 -4.76 -1.63 -26.70
C THR A 433 -5.09 -2.39 -25.42
N LEU A 434 -6.39 -2.66 -25.17
CA LEU A 434 -6.80 -3.41 -23.97
C LEU A 434 -6.40 -4.88 -24.06
N HIS A 435 -6.29 -5.45 -25.27
CA HIS A 435 -5.79 -6.81 -25.43
C HIS A 435 -4.29 -6.91 -25.06
N VAL A 436 -3.48 -5.97 -25.55
CA VAL A 436 -2.03 -5.91 -25.22
C VAL A 436 -1.81 -5.55 -23.75
N ALA A 437 -2.59 -4.61 -23.20
CA ALA A 437 -2.49 -4.18 -21.80
C ALA A 437 -3.15 -5.18 -20.82
N GLY A 438 -3.96 -6.13 -21.31
CA GLY A 438 -4.78 -7.05 -20.52
C GLY A 438 -4.03 -7.76 -19.39
N PRO A 439 -2.89 -8.41 -19.66
CA PRO A 439 -2.14 -9.08 -18.61
C PRO A 439 -1.69 -8.15 -17.48
N GLY A 440 -1.29 -6.91 -17.80
CA GLY A 440 -0.89 -5.92 -16.80
C GLY A 440 -2.10 -5.34 -16.03
N VAL A 441 -3.23 -5.15 -16.70
CA VAL A 441 -4.50 -4.75 -16.05
C VAL A 441 -4.98 -5.86 -15.10
N ALA A 442 -4.90 -7.12 -15.51
CA ALA A 442 -5.26 -8.27 -14.68
C ALA A 442 -4.33 -8.39 -13.44
N ALA A 443 -3.04 -8.16 -13.60
CA ALA A 443 -2.11 -8.10 -12.48
C ALA A 443 -2.45 -6.96 -11.51
N GLY A 444 -2.84 -5.78 -12.04
CA GLY A 444 -3.35 -4.66 -11.24
C GLY A 444 -4.64 -5.01 -10.49
N ALA A 445 -5.59 -5.66 -11.15
CA ALA A 445 -6.83 -6.14 -10.52
C ALA A 445 -6.55 -7.15 -9.40
N ALA A 446 -5.60 -8.06 -9.59
CA ALA A 446 -5.17 -9.00 -8.56
C ALA A 446 -4.56 -8.30 -7.33
N LEU A 447 -3.78 -7.23 -7.55
CA LEU A 447 -3.26 -6.41 -6.44
C LEU A 447 -4.38 -5.70 -5.68
N VAL A 448 -5.37 -5.14 -6.38
CA VAL A 448 -6.56 -4.53 -5.77
C VAL A 448 -7.33 -5.58 -4.97
N PHE A 449 -7.56 -6.77 -5.52
CA PHE A 449 -8.22 -7.88 -4.85
C PHE A 449 -7.53 -8.23 -3.52
N LEU A 450 -6.19 -8.41 -3.56
CA LEU A 450 -5.39 -8.70 -2.36
C LEU A 450 -5.46 -7.59 -1.31
N THR A 451 -5.56 -6.34 -1.77
CA THR A 451 -5.66 -5.19 -0.85
C THR A 451 -7.05 -5.10 -0.23
N CYS A 452 -8.12 -5.33 -1.02
CA CYS A 452 -9.49 -5.41 -0.53
C CYS A 452 -9.66 -6.52 0.52
N MET A 453 -9.08 -7.70 0.30
CA MET A 453 -9.14 -8.82 1.27
C MET A 453 -8.58 -8.47 2.64
N LYS A 454 -7.55 -7.62 2.68
CA LYS A 454 -6.85 -7.23 3.91
C LYS A 454 -7.40 -5.95 4.53
N GLU A 455 -8.38 -5.32 3.88
CA GLU A 455 -8.94 -4.06 4.35
C GLU A 455 -9.84 -4.32 5.57
N LEU A 456 -9.52 -3.68 6.70
CA LEU A 456 -10.24 -3.83 7.95
C LEU A 456 -11.13 -2.62 8.27
N PRO A 457 -10.64 -1.36 8.36
CA PRO A 457 -11.42 -0.23 8.86
C PRO A 457 -12.69 0.07 8.05
N ALA A 458 -12.63 0.08 6.72
CA ALA A 458 -13.81 0.32 5.91
C ALA A 458 -14.79 -0.85 5.97
N THR A 459 -14.26 -2.08 5.96
CA THR A 459 -15.08 -3.29 6.10
C THR A 459 -15.81 -3.30 7.45
N LEU A 460 -15.10 -2.96 8.53
CA LEU A 460 -15.67 -2.97 9.90
C LEU A 460 -16.85 -2.00 10.05
N LEU A 461 -16.78 -0.82 9.42
CA LEU A 461 -17.81 0.22 9.56
C LEU A 461 -18.94 0.13 8.52
N LEU A 462 -18.67 -0.43 7.32
CA LEU A 462 -19.59 -0.39 6.18
C LEU A 462 -20.13 -1.76 5.76
N ARG A 463 -19.69 -2.85 6.40
CA ARG A 463 -20.19 -4.20 6.06
C ARG A 463 -21.71 -4.27 6.20
N PRO A 464 -22.38 -5.03 5.35
CA PRO A 464 -23.80 -5.34 5.51
C PRO A 464 -24.07 -6.02 6.85
N THR A 465 -25.22 -5.72 7.43
CA THR A 465 -25.67 -6.40 8.65
C THR A 465 -25.78 -7.90 8.40
N GLY A 466 -25.18 -8.71 9.27
CA GLY A 466 -25.17 -10.18 9.16
C GLY A 466 -24.13 -10.73 8.19
N MET A 467 -23.27 -9.88 7.61
CA MET A 467 -22.13 -10.32 6.81
C MET A 467 -20.84 -10.19 7.62
N ASP A 468 -20.16 -11.28 7.83
CA ASP A 468 -18.87 -11.32 8.49
C ASP A 468 -17.76 -11.69 7.51
N THR A 469 -16.59 -11.07 7.67
CA THR A 469 -15.37 -11.35 6.91
C THR A 469 -14.29 -11.87 7.85
N LEU A 470 -13.25 -12.48 7.30
CA LEU A 470 -12.12 -12.96 8.10
C LEU A 470 -11.48 -11.84 8.93
N ALA A 471 -11.41 -10.63 8.38
CA ALA A 471 -10.85 -9.47 9.08
C ALA A 471 -11.75 -9.01 10.23
N THR A 472 -13.08 -8.99 10.04
CA THR A 472 -14.02 -8.55 11.07
C THR A 472 -14.21 -9.58 12.19
N GLU A 473 -14.19 -10.88 11.87
CA GLU A 473 -14.22 -11.95 12.88
C GLU A 473 -12.94 -11.96 13.73
N LEU A 474 -11.77 -11.88 13.08
CA LEU A 474 -10.51 -11.71 13.79
C LEU A 474 -10.56 -10.51 14.74
N TRP A 475 -11.05 -9.37 14.26
CA TRP A 475 -11.16 -8.15 15.05
C TRP A 475 -12.08 -8.35 16.25
N GLY A 476 -13.31 -8.83 16.05
CA GLY A 476 -14.31 -9.03 17.12
C GLY A 476 -13.81 -9.99 18.20
N ALA A 477 -13.24 -11.14 17.81
CA ALA A 477 -12.68 -12.10 18.75
C ALA A 477 -11.45 -11.54 19.51
N THR A 478 -10.64 -10.68 18.86
CA THR A 478 -9.48 -10.05 19.50
C THR A 478 -9.91 -8.98 20.53
N GLU A 479 -10.96 -8.19 20.24
CA GLU A 479 -11.49 -7.16 21.18
C GLU A 479 -11.92 -7.77 22.52
N VAL A 480 -12.48 -8.98 22.50
CA VAL A 480 -12.94 -9.69 23.69
C VAL A 480 -11.90 -10.66 24.29
N GLY A 481 -10.71 -10.74 23.71
CA GLY A 481 -9.60 -11.57 24.20
C GLY A 481 -9.71 -13.06 23.86
N GLU A 482 -10.60 -13.46 22.95
CA GLU A 482 -10.78 -14.83 22.48
C GLU A 482 -9.71 -15.24 21.43
N TYR A 483 -8.45 -15.27 21.83
CA TYR A 483 -7.34 -15.50 20.90
C TYR A 483 -7.41 -16.84 20.16
N GLY A 484 -7.93 -17.89 20.81
CA GLY A 484 -8.13 -19.21 20.17
C GLY A 484 -9.20 -19.18 19.07
N ARG A 485 -10.25 -18.34 19.20
CA ARG A 485 -11.25 -18.10 18.16
C ARG A 485 -10.71 -17.22 17.04
N ALA A 486 -9.96 -16.18 17.38
CA ALA A 486 -9.41 -15.23 16.42
C ALA A 486 -8.37 -15.85 15.46
N ALA A 487 -7.53 -16.76 15.95
CA ALA A 487 -6.38 -17.29 15.22
C ALA A 487 -6.71 -18.05 13.92
N PRO A 488 -7.74 -18.89 13.82
CA PRO A 488 -8.13 -19.56 12.58
C PRO A 488 -8.51 -18.57 11.46
N TYR A 489 -9.22 -17.49 11.79
CA TYR A 489 -9.58 -16.43 10.82
C TYR A 489 -8.33 -15.69 10.33
N ALA A 490 -7.40 -15.38 11.24
CA ALA A 490 -6.12 -14.79 10.90
C ALA A 490 -5.26 -15.69 10.02
N ALA A 491 -5.17 -17.00 10.36
CA ALA A 491 -4.42 -17.98 9.61
C ALA A 491 -4.96 -18.15 8.18
N LEU A 492 -6.29 -18.28 8.03
CA LEU A 492 -6.93 -18.40 6.72
C LEU A 492 -6.72 -17.13 5.89
N LEU A 493 -6.82 -15.93 6.50
CA LEU A 493 -6.59 -14.66 5.82
C LEU A 493 -5.14 -14.56 5.30
N VAL A 494 -4.15 -14.96 6.11
CA VAL A 494 -2.74 -14.98 5.68
C VAL A 494 -2.52 -15.98 4.56
N LEU A 495 -3.09 -17.16 4.63
CA LEU A 495 -2.99 -18.18 3.58
C LEU A 495 -3.56 -17.67 2.25
N LEU A 496 -4.76 -17.08 2.28
CA LEU A 496 -5.41 -16.53 1.09
C LEU A 496 -4.63 -15.34 0.51
N ALA A 497 -4.00 -14.51 1.36
CA ALA A 497 -3.19 -13.38 0.92
C ALA A 497 -1.81 -13.79 0.39
N ALA A 498 -1.19 -14.84 0.96
CA ALA A 498 0.12 -15.31 0.56
C ALA A 498 0.12 -16.06 -0.78
N LEU A 499 -0.93 -16.83 -1.07
CA LEU A 499 -1.01 -17.67 -2.26
C LEU A 499 -0.81 -16.91 -3.58
N PRO A 500 -1.53 -15.80 -3.86
CA PRO A 500 -1.30 -15.02 -5.07
C PRO A 500 0.05 -14.30 -5.08
N ALA A 501 0.57 -13.88 -3.91
CA ALA A 501 1.87 -13.23 -3.81
C ALA A 501 3.01 -14.17 -4.20
N VAL A 502 2.94 -15.43 -3.78
CA VAL A 502 3.90 -16.48 -4.14
C VAL A 502 3.79 -16.83 -5.63
N LEU A 503 2.57 -17.00 -6.14
CA LEU A 503 2.34 -17.33 -7.56
C LEU A 503 2.82 -16.23 -8.51
N LEU A 504 2.63 -14.96 -8.15
CA LEU A 504 3.12 -13.81 -8.93
C LEU A 504 4.65 -13.67 -8.83
N GLY A 505 5.25 -14.01 -7.70
CA GLY A 505 6.70 -14.04 -7.50
C GLY A 505 7.39 -15.10 -8.37
N TRP A 506 6.88 -16.31 -8.38
CA TRP A 506 7.43 -17.44 -9.16
C TRP A 506 7.43 -17.21 -10.67
N ARG A 507 6.41 -16.55 -11.21
CA ARG A 507 6.37 -16.21 -12.66
C ARG A 507 7.44 -15.21 -13.08
N ARG A 508 7.88 -14.30 -12.21
CA ARG A 508 8.95 -13.34 -12.53
C ARG A 508 10.32 -13.99 -12.59
N ASP A 509 10.61 -14.93 -11.69
CA ASP A 509 11.90 -15.62 -11.67
C ASP A 509 12.09 -16.52 -12.92
N GLN A 510 11.02 -17.15 -13.41
CA GLN A 510 11.07 -17.96 -14.65
C GLN A 510 11.31 -17.14 -15.92
N LEU A 511 10.87 -15.86 -15.95
CA LEU A 511 11.10 -14.98 -17.08
C LEU A 511 12.53 -14.39 -17.08
N ASP A 512 13.12 -14.22 -15.91
CA ASP A 512 14.50 -13.73 -15.76
C ASP A 512 15.55 -14.85 -16.04
N ASP A 513 15.23 -16.12 -15.74
CA ASP A 513 16.09 -17.28 -16.01
C ASP A 513 15.97 -17.77 -17.49
N GLY A 514 14.83 -17.59 -18.14
CA GLY A 514 14.59 -17.96 -19.55
C GLY A 514 15.26 -17.04 -20.58
N GLY A 515 15.79 -15.89 -20.16
CA GLY A 515 16.56 -14.95 -21.01
C GLY A 515 18.07 -15.16 -20.97
N ALA A 516 18.55 -16.19 -20.30
CA ALA A 516 19.99 -16.46 -20.10
C ALA A 516 20.48 -17.75 -20.80
N THR A 517 19.68 -18.33 -21.72
CA THR A 517 20.07 -19.44 -22.60
C THR A 517 20.22 -18.98 -24.03
#